data_85dfcf65726a97eb3a3e9e98333c8ab9
#
_entry.id   85dfcf65726a97eb3a3e9e98333c8ab9
#
_cell.length_a   1.000
_cell.length_b   1.000
_cell.length_c   1.000
_cell.angle_alpha   90.00
_cell.angle_beta   90.00
_cell.angle_gamma   90.00
#
_symmetry.space_group_name_H-M   'P 1'
#
loop_
_entity.id
_entity.type
_entity.pdbx_description
1 polymer ?
#
loop_
_entity_poly.entity_id
_entity_poly.type
_entity_poly.pdbx_seq_one_letter_code
_entity_poly.pdbx_strand_id
1 'polypeptide(L)'
;YEENHDGDKFFRMEKNFHRKTNDPMTLGFNGISNSTSTLNKSVIKMLHRYGYASKSHWTKYLGGTPVADSLIGIKYVISNGKTENQVLRELFYDAEHDYYVYENPYALSLAFAANAKAAELEITDYESPLELMNALTAAITGADDTALFSRIELISTDYKNIDTGFTSKHRKYSKKNEGSPATIEYTVSVPGGKPIYMSIPTDYPRECNLKVDGVSKGTCLGNETDRVIYLGIFDADCEIKVTLELKDDPIYIMTGQHCQPRCTLNLCQTT
;
A
#
# COMPACT_ATOMS: atom_id res chain seq x y z
N TYR A 1 -26.13 11.46 -4.10
CA TYR A 1 -24.81 11.83 -3.59
C TYR A 1 -24.53 13.32 -3.80
N GLU A 2 -24.70 13.84 -5.02
CA GLU A 2 -24.51 15.26 -5.35
C GLU A 2 -25.48 16.18 -4.59
N GLU A 3 -26.63 15.69 -4.20
CA GLU A 3 -27.68 16.45 -3.50
C GLU A 3 -27.33 16.79 -2.04
N ASN A 4 -26.35 16.11 -1.41
CA ASN A 4 -26.05 16.27 0.01
C ASN A 4 -24.73 17.01 0.32
N HIS A 5 -24.04 17.56 -0.72
CA HIS A 5 -22.72 18.19 -0.55
C HIS A 5 -22.71 19.64 -1.06
N ASP A 6 -23.43 20.47 -0.34
CA ASP A 6 -23.41 21.91 -0.52
C ASP A 6 -22.08 22.46 0.00
N GLY A 7 -21.08 22.63 -0.89
CA GLY A 7 -19.84 23.36 -0.59
C GLY A 7 -18.53 22.71 -1.02
N ASP A 8 -18.42 21.41 -1.15
CA ASP A 8 -17.17 20.75 -1.57
C ASP A 8 -17.03 20.75 -3.09
N LYS A 9 -16.30 21.74 -3.58
CA LYS A 9 -16.15 21.97 -5.03
C LYS A 9 -15.33 20.93 -5.75
N PHE A 10 -14.49 20.13 -5.04
CA PHE A 10 -13.66 19.11 -5.63
C PHE A 10 -13.24 18.07 -4.58
N PHE A 11 -13.44 16.81 -4.89
CA PHE A 11 -12.94 15.65 -4.15
C PHE A 11 -12.63 14.51 -5.12
N ARG A 12 -11.89 13.52 -4.65
CA ARG A 12 -11.70 12.26 -5.36
C ARG A 12 -12.52 11.16 -4.71
N MET A 13 -12.96 10.25 -5.56
CA MET A 13 -13.61 9.02 -5.16
C MET A 13 -12.92 7.84 -5.82
N GLU A 14 -12.88 6.69 -5.14
CA GLU A 14 -12.31 5.47 -5.68
C GLU A 14 -13.15 4.24 -5.32
N LYS A 15 -12.78 3.12 -5.93
CA LYS A 15 -13.36 1.81 -5.64
C LYS A 15 -12.24 0.82 -5.33
N ASN A 16 -12.43 -0.04 -4.33
CA ASN A 16 -11.48 -1.11 -4.03
C ASN A 16 -11.61 -2.33 -4.95
N PHE A 17 -12.51 -2.28 -5.93
CA PHE A 17 -12.69 -3.30 -6.96
C PHE A 17 -12.72 -2.63 -8.34
N HIS A 18 -12.14 -3.28 -9.34
CA HIS A 18 -12.02 -2.71 -10.66
C HIS A 18 -12.60 -3.64 -11.72
N ARG A 19 -13.62 -3.16 -12.46
CA ARG A 19 -14.06 -3.79 -13.69
C ARG A 19 -13.11 -3.47 -14.84
N LYS A 20 -12.69 -2.19 -14.91
CA LYS A 20 -11.69 -1.66 -15.85
C LYS A 20 -10.88 -0.56 -15.15
N THR A 21 -9.64 -0.35 -15.60
CA THR A 21 -8.77 0.71 -15.04
C THR A 21 -9.37 2.11 -15.19
N ASN A 22 -10.14 2.36 -16.26
CA ASN A 22 -10.75 3.67 -16.55
C ASN A 22 -12.19 3.79 -16.00
N ASP A 23 -12.55 3.03 -14.99
CA ASP A 23 -13.88 3.15 -14.36
C ASP A 23 -14.21 4.57 -13.89
N PRO A 24 -13.29 5.36 -13.26
CA PRO A 24 -13.57 6.74 -12.90
C PRO A 24 -14.04 7.59 -14.09
N MET A 25 -13.32 7.53 -15.21
CA MET A 25 -13.66 8.28 -16.40
C MET A 25 -14.99 7.79 -17.03
N THR A 26 -15.23 6.47 -17.01
CA THR A 26 -16.45 5.88 -17.58
C THR A 26 -17.70 6.24 -16.76
N LEU A 27 -17.55 6.34 -15.44
CA LEU A 27 -18.65 6.60 -14.50
C LEU A 27 -18.77 8.09 -14.13
N GLY A 28 -17.86 8.95 -14.61
CA GLY A 28 -17.96 10.40 -14.48
C GLY A 28 -17.53 10.94 -13.09
N PHE A 29 -16.63 10.27 -12.39
CA PHE A 29 -16.08 10.78 -11.12
C PHE A 29 -14.56 11.00 -11.17
N ASN A 30 -14.05 11.84 -10.27
CA ASN A 30 -12.62 12.12 -10.16
C ASN A 30 -11.94 11.02 -9.36
N GLY A 31 -11.11 10.20 -10.00
CA GLY A 31 -10.32 9.15 -9.37
C GLY A 31 -8.85 9.20 -9.75
N ILE A 32 -8.05 8.32 -9.15
CA ILE A 32 -6.64 8.11 -9.52
C ILE A 32 -6.46 6.93 -10.48
N SER A 33 -7.45 6.04 -10.57
CA SER A 33 -7.42 4.90 -11.47
C SER A 33 -7.61 5.35 -12.91
N ASN A 34 -6.56 5.20 -13.73
CA ASN A 34 -6.55 5.66 -15.12
C ASN A 34 -5.54 4.87 -15.95
N SER A 35 -5.86 4.66 -17.23
CA SER A 35 -4.93 4.08 -18.21
C SER A 35 -5.04 4.86 -19.52
N THR A 36 -3.97 5.55 -19.87
CA THR A 36 -3.83 6.29 -21.14
C THR A 36 -2.36 6.45 -21.53
N SER A 37 -2.09 6.47 -22.83
CA SER A 37 -0.75 6.70 -23.35
C SER A 37 -0.17 8.09 -23.07
N THR A 38 -1.02 9.04 -22.67
CA THR A 38 -0.64 10.43 -22.38
C THR A 38 -0.53 10.73 -20.88
N LEU A 39 -0.52 9.71 -20.03
CA LEU A 39 -0.42 9.91 -18.59
C LEU A 39 0.92 10.55 -18.20
N ASN A 40 0.86 11.55 -17.32
CA ASN A 40 2.06 12.27 -16.87
C ASN A 40 2.97 11.35 -16.04
N LYS A 41 4.22 11.21 -16.47
CA LYS A 41 5.21 10.33 -15.81
C LYS A 41 5.49 10.72 -14.34
N SER A 42 5.44 12.01 -14.02
CA SER A 42 5.65 12.49 -12.64
C SER A 42 4.50 12.06 -11.73
N VAL A 43 3.26 12.11 -12.21
CA VAL A 43 2.09 11.62 -11.48
C VAL A 43 2.17 10.12 -11.24
N ILE A 44 2.55 9.33 -12.27
CA ILE A 44 2.75 7.89 -12.13
C ILE A 44 3.81 7.58 -11.08
N LYS A 45 4.96 8.28 -11.12
CA LYS A 45 6.02 8.10 -10.13
C LYS A 45 5.58 8.47 -8.73
N MET A 46 4.85 9.59 -8.58
CA MET A 46 4.31 10.04 -7.30
C MET A 46 3.37 8.99 -6.71
N LEU A 47 2.37 8.54 -7.47
CA LEU A 47 1.42 7.53 -7.00
C LEU A 47 2.11 6.20 -6.66
N HIS A 48 3.11 5.80 -7.45
CA HIS A 48 3.94 4.64 -7.12
C HIS A 48 4.66 4.79 -5.78
N ARG A 49 5.26 5.97 -5.52
CA ARG A 49 5.94 6.27 -4.25
C ARG A 49 4.98 6.38 -3.08
N TYR A 50 3.73 6.78 -3.32
CA TYR A 50 2.66 6.81 -2.31
C TYR A 50 2.09 5.41 -2.00
N GLY A 51 2.55 4.38 -2.70
CA GLY A 51 2.17 2.99 -2.44
C GLY A 51 1.04 2.46 -3.31
N TYR A 52 0.60 3.21 -4.31
CA TYR A 52 -0.42 2.73 -5.25
C TYR A 52 0.19 1.93 -6.41
N ALA A 53 -0.56 0.95 -6.90
CA ALA A 53 -0.17 0.21 -8.09
C ALA A 53 -0.18 1.13 -9.31
N SER A 54 1.00 1.35 -9.90
CA SER A 54 1.17 2.22 -11.05
C SER A 54 2.39 1.84 -11.87
N LYS A 55 2.28 1.92 -13.19
CA LYS A 55 3.37 1.60 -14.12
C LYS A 55 3.13 2.20 -15.48
N SER A 56 4.18 2.77 -16.08
CA SER A 56 4.21 3.26 -17.47
C SER A 56 3.06 4.20 -17.84
N HIS A 57 1.89 3.66 -18.17
CA HIS A 57 0.74 4.39 -18.70
C HIS A 57 -0.56 4.11 -17.95
N TRP A 58 -0.48 3.53 -16.76
CA TRP A 58 -1.65 3.29 -15.93
C TRP A 58 -1.36 3.48 -14.43
N THR A 59 -2.42 3.77 -13.70
CA THR A 59 -2.49 3.81 -12.24
C THR A 59 -3.78 3.13 -11.79
N LYS A 60 -3.76 2.50 -10.62
CA LYS A 60 -4.94 1.89 -9.99
C LYS A 60 -4.96 2.19 -8.51
N TYR A 61 -6.17 2.35 -7.99
CA TYR A 61 -6.40 2.40 -6.54
C TYR A 61 -6.27 0.98 -5.96
N LEU A 62 -5.03 0.53 -5.83
CA LEU A 62 -4.62 -0.73 -5.21
C LEU A 62 -3.42 -0.43 -4.32
N GLY A 63 -3.53 -0.74 -3.05
CA GLY A 63 -2.54 -0.36 -2.05
C GLY A 63 -2.70 1.08 -1.57
N GLY A 64 -1.61 1.72 -1.19
CA GLY A 64 -1.63 3.02 -0.53
C GLY A 64 -1.87 2.90 0.98
N THR A 65 -2.07 4.03 1.62
CA THR A 65 -2.37 4.13 3.05
C THR A 65 -3.46 5.18 3.26
N PRO A 66 -4.18 5.18 4.41
CA PRO A 66 -5.12 6.25 4.73
C PRO A 66 -4.50 7.66 4.70
N VAL A 67 -3.20 7.76 5.01
CA VAL A 67 -2.45 9.03 4.92
C VAL A 67 -2.29 9.46 3.47
N ALA A 68 -1.89 8.54 2.59
CA ALA A 68 -1.77 8.82 1.16
C ALA A 68 -3.12 9.20 0.55
N ASP A 69 -4.20 8.48 0.90
CA ASP A 69 -5.57 8.79 0.50
C ASP A 69 -5.98 10.21 0.91
N SER A 70 -5.66 10.58 2.16
CA SER A 70 -5.94 11.91 2.69
C SER A 70 -5.20 13.00 1.93
N LEU A 71 -3.89 12.82 1.70
CA LEU A 71 -3.04 13.81 1.00
C LEU A 71 -3.47 14.05 -0.45
N ILE A 72 -3.96 13.04 -1.15
CA ILE A 72 -4.42 13.19 -2.53
C ILE A 72 -5.92 13.46 -2.63
N GLY A 73 -6.61 13.64 -1.50
CA GLY A 73 -8.01 14.04 -1.42
C GLY A 73 -8.99 12.96 -1.85
N ILE A 74 -8.69 11.66 -1.61
CA ILE A 74 -9.67 10.58 -1.76
C ILE A 74 -10.61 10.65 -0.55
N LYS A 75 -11.78 11.20 -0.78
CA LYS A 75 -12.80 11.44 0.24
C LYS A 75 -13.76 10.27 0.36
N TYR A 76 -14.08 9.60 -0.74
CA TYR A 76 -15.03 8.50 -0.74
C TYR A 76 -14.44 7.25 -1.37
N VAL A 77 -14.77 6.11 -0.76
CA VAL A 77 -14.38 4.80 -1.26
C VAL A 77 -15.61 3.91 -1.35
N ILE A 78 -15.86 3.35 -2.54
CA ILE A 78 -16.87 2.32 -2.75
C ILE A 78 -16.19 0.95 -2.63
N SER A 79 -16.77 0.08 -1.84
CA SER A 79 -16.26 -1.26 -1.56
C SER A 79 -17.31 -2.34 -1.84
N ASN A 80 -16.87 -3.46 -2.41
CA ASN A 80 -17.71 -4.65 -2.59
C ASN A 80 -17.67 -5.60 -1.39
N GLY A 81 -17.27 -5.10 -0.23
CA GLY A 81 -17.22 -5.82 1.03
C GLY A 81 -16.94 -4.86 2.17
N LYS A 82 -17.20 -5.31 3.38
CA LYS A 82 -16.93 -4.50 4.56
C LYS A 82 -15.42 -4.32 4.73
N THR A 83 -14.98 -3.06 4.90
CA THR A 83 -13.58 -2.75 5.13
C THR A 83 -13.20 -2.87 6.62
N GLU A 84 -12.00 -3.37 6.88
CA GLU A 84 -11.38 -3.34 8.21
C GLU A 84 -10.65 -2.01 8.48
N ASN A 85 -10.61 -1.09 7.51
CA ASN A 85 -9.94 0.19 7.66
C ASN A 85 -10.72 1.11 8.62
N GLN A 86 -10.22 1.25 9.84
CA GLN A 86 -10.85 2.03 10.92
C GLN A 86 -10.84 3.54 10.69
N VAL A 87 -10.06 4.05 9.75
CA VAL A 87 -10.04 5.47 9.37
C VAL A 87 -11.28 5.84 8.57
N LEU A 88 -11.83 4.89 7.81
CA LEU A 88 -12.98 5.09 6.97
C LEU A 88 -14.27 4.98 7.76
N ARG A 89 -15.16 5.97 7.63
CA ARG A 89 -16.49 5.99 8.20
C ARG A 89 -17.51 5.45 7.21
N GLU A 90 -18.22 4.39 7.57
CA GLU A 90 -19.33 3.89 6.76
C GLU A 90 -20.43 4.94 6.68
N LEU A 91 -20.82 5.31 5.46
CA LEU A 91 -21.91 6.25 5.20
C LEU A 91 -23.18 5.54 4.78
N PHE A 92 -23.02 4.52 3.94
CA PHE A 92 -24.16 3.89 3.29
C PHE A 92 -23.83 2.44 2.89
N TYR A 93 -24.81 1.57 3.03
CA TYR A 93 -24.79 0.21 2.51
C TYR A 93 -25.92 -0.01 1.55
N ASP A 94 -25.60 -0.33 0.30
CA ASP A 94 -26.54 -0.73 -0.74
C ASP A 94 -26.79 -2.23 -0.67
N ALA A 95 -27.90 -2.63 -0.07
CA ALA A 95 -28.26 -4.02 0.11
C ALA A 95 -28.71 -4.71 -1.20
N GLU A 96 -29.09 -3.94 -2.21
CA GLU A 96 -29.50 -4.49 -3.51
C GLU A 96 -28.28 -4.99 -4.31
N HIS A 97 -27.16 -4.26 -4.23
CA HIS A 97 -25.95 -4.55 -5.01
C HIS A 97 -24.77 -5.03 -4.14
N ASP A 98 -24.94 -5.11 -2.82
CA ASP A 98 -23.91 -5.48 -1.85
C ASP A 98 -22.67 -4.56 -1.89
N TYR A 99 -22.91 -3.25 -1.97
CA TYR A 99 -21.86 -2.23 -1.94
C TYR A 99 -21.91 -1.38 -0.67
N TYR A 100 -20.73 -1.08 -0.17
CA TYR A 100 -20.53 -0.13 0.92
C TYR A 100 -19.95 1.17 0.38
N VAL A 101 -20.37 2.29 0.93
CA VAL A 101 -19.77 3.61 0.67
C VAL A 101 -19.18 4.13 1.96
N TYR A 102 -17.89 4.43 1.90
CA TYR A 102 -17.14 4.96 3.03
C TYR A 102 -16.68 6.38 2.77
N GLU A 103 -16.57 7.17 3.82
CA GLU A 103 -15.94 8.48 3.80
C GLU A 103 -14.60 8.43 4.54
N ASN A 104 -13.59 9.06 3.95
CA ASN A 104 -12.37 9.43 4.62
C ASN A 104 -12.53 10.85 5.19
N PRO A 105 -12.75 11.01 6.52
CA PRO A 105 -12.99 12.32 7.13
C PRO A 105 -11.74 13.22 7.15
N TYR A 106 -10.58 12.67 6.84
CA TYR A 106 -9.28 13.36 6.81
C TYR A 106 -8.83 13.75 5.41
N ALA A 107 -9.66 13.52 4.38
CA ALA A 107 -9.32 13.88 3.02
C ALA A 107 -9.07 15.39 2.90
N LEU A 108 -7.89 15.76 2.43
CA LEU A 108 -7.52 17.16 2.21
C LEU A 108 -8.17 17.70 0.92
N SER A 109 -8.42 19.00 0.90
CA SER A 109 -8.87 19.68 -0.32
C SER A 109 -7.77 19.69 -1.38
N LEU A 110 -8.14 19.97 -2.64
CA LEU A 110 -7.19 20.03 -3.77
C LEU A 110 -6.01 20.97 -3.51
N ALA A 111 -6.24 22.01 -2.76
CA ALA A 111 -5.20 22.95 -2.31
C ALA A 111 -5.34 23.15 -0.80
N PHE A 112 -4.25 23.03 -0.09
CA PHE A 112 -4.15 23.23 1.35
C PHE A 112 -2.84 23.94 1.70
N ALA A 113 -2.80 24.61 2.85
CA ALA A 113 -1.60 25.25 3.34
C ALA A 113 -0.62 24.19 3.88
N ALA A 114 0.65 24.33 3.54
CA ALA A 114 1.73 23.48 4.01
C ALA A 114 2.92 24.32 4.46
N ASN A 115 3.77 23.78 5.33
CA ASN A 115 5.03 24.39 5.67
C ASN A 115 5.98 24.38 4.46
N ALA A 116 6.85 25.37 4.36
CA ALA A 116 7.84 25.51 3.28
C ALA A 116 8.78 24.28 3.19
N LYS A 117 9.04 23.57 4.29
CA LYS A 117 9.81 22.32 4.30
C LYS A 117 9.28 21.28 3.32
N ALA A 118 7.97 21.28 3.03
CA ALA A 118 7.36 20.34 2.08
C ALA A 118 7.88 20.53 0.63
N ALA A 119 8.30 21.74 0.26
CA ALA A 119 8.87 22.01 -1.06
C ALA A 119 10.32 21.53 -1.22
N GLU A 120 11.00 21.24 -0.11
CA GLU A 120 12.39 20.78 -0.10
C GLU A 120 12.49 19.24 -0.07
N LEU A 121 11.36 18.54 0.11
CA LEU A 121 11.34 17.09 0.25
C LEU A 121 11.49 16.40 -1.11
N GLU A 122 12.52 15.60 -1.25
CA GLU A 122 12.73 14.75 -2.42
C GLU A 122 12.06 13.38 -2.22
N ILE A 123 10.94 13.15 -2.88
CA ILE A 123 10.16 11.90 -2.74
C ILE A 123 10.91 10.64 -3.20
N THR A 124 12.02 10.81 -3.93
CA THR A 124 12.87 9.72 -4.41
C THR A 124 13.85 9.19 -3.37
N ASP A 125 14.07 9.92 -2.27
CA ASP A 125 15.03 9.56 -1.22
C ASP A 125 14.52 8.45 -0.31
N TYR A 126 13.23 8.13 -0.40
CA TYR A 126 12.58 7.14 0.45
C TYR A 126 12.32 5.84 -0.33
N GLU A 127 12.76 4.71 0.22
CA GLU A 127 12.56 3.39 -0.38
C GLU A 127 11.18 2.82 -0.06
N SER A 128 10.65 3.13 1.13
CA SER A 128 9.33 2.68 1.60
C SER A 128 8.29 3.78 1.48
N PRO A 129 7.10 3.49 0.91
CA PRO A 129 5.96 4.40 0.95
C PRO A 129 5.59 4.83 2.39
N LEU A 130 5.76 3.96 3.37
CA LEU A 130 5.42 4.24 4.78
C LEU A 130 6.39 5.28 5.40
N GLU A 131 7.68 5.17 5.09
CA GLU A 131 8.68 6.18 5.50
C GLU A 131 8.45 7.52 4.80
N LEU A 132 8.11 7.49 3.50
CA LEU A 132 7.76 8.71 2.76
C LEU A 132 6.54 9.41 3.39
N MET A 133 5.51 8.66 3.81
CA MET A 133 4.33 9.25 4.46
C MET A 133 4.69 9.94 5.78
N ASN A 134 5.59 9.36 6.58
CA ASN A 134 6.10 10.02 7.79
C ASN A 134 6.80 11.33 7.46
N ALA A 135 7.79 11.28 6.56
CA ALA A 135 8.57 12.45 6.18
C ALA A 135 7.72 13.56 5.54
N LEU A 136 6.78 13.17 4.67
CA LEU A 136 5.90 14.11 4.01
C LEU A 136 4.94 14.78 5.01
N THR A 137 4.39 14.03 5.94
CA THR A 137 3.52 14.59 6.98
C THR A 137 4.29 15.54 7.90
N ALA A 138 5.50 15.18 8.33
CA ALA A 138 6.37 16.05 9.11
C ALA A 138 6.71 17.34 8.33
N ALA A 139 7.06 17.22 7.05
CA ALA A 139 7.36 18.36 6.20
C ALA A 139 6.15 19.30 6.00
N ILE A 140 4.96 18.75 5.76
CA ILE A 140 3.72 19.53 5.57
C ILE A 140 3.33 20.26 6.86
N THR A 141 3.41 19.60 8.01
CA THR A 141 3.04 20.19 9.31
C THR A 141 4.13 21.11 9.89
N GLY A 142 5.36 20.99 9.41
CA GLY A 142 6.52 21.67 9.96
C GLY A 142 7.07 21.03 11.26
N ALA A 143 6.53 19.88 11.65
CA ALA A 143 7.03 19.13 12.80
C ALA A 143 8.45 18.60 12.52
N ASP A 144 9.25 18.45 13.59
CA ASP A 144 10.62 17.93 13.43
C ASP A 144 10.62 16.39 13.33
N ASP A 145 9.64 15.73 13.95
CA ASP A 145 9.44 14.30 13.86
C ASP A 145 7.93 13.97 13.93
N THR A 146 7.42 13.24 12.96
CA THR A 146 6.04 12.75 12.95
C THR A 146 6.05 11.29 12.50
N ALA A 147 6.09 10.39 13.46
CA ALA A 147 6.06 8.96 13.18
C ALA A 147 4.61 8.47 13.16
N LEU A 148 3.92 8.58 12.01
CA LEU A 148 2.61 7.95 11.79
C LEU A 148 2.74 6.43 11.66
N PHE A 149 3.87 5.98 11.14
CA PHE A 149 4.19 4.56 10.97
C PHE A 149 5.52 4.27 11.66
N SER A 150 5.51 3.34 12.60
CA SER A 150 6.71 2.83 13.27
C SER A 150 7.05 1.44 12.75
N ARG A 151 8.34 1.16 12.58
CA ARG A 151 8.81 -0.17 12.15
C ARG A 151 8.49 -1.22 13.20
N ILE A 152 8.14 -2.41 12.73
CA ILE A 152 7.93 -3.60 13.55
C ILE A 152 9.19 -4.44 13.53
N GLU A 153 9.49 -5.06 14.67
CA GLU A 153 10.64 -5.94 14.83
C GLU A 153 10.42 -7.28 14.12
N LEU A 154 11.37 -7.65 13.26
CA LEU A 154 11.46 -8.96 12.65
C LEU A 154 12.19 -9.91 13.61
N ILE A 155 11.49 -10.94 14.10
CA ILE A 155 12.04 -11.95 15.01
C ILE A 155 12.86 -12.98 14.23
N SER A 156 12.26 -13.61 13.21
CA SER A 156 12.93 -14.61 12.38
C SER A 156 12.48 -14.59 10.92
N THR A 157 13.28 -15.21 10.07
CA THR A 157 12.92 -15.51 8.68
C THR A 157 13.27 -16.95 8.37
N ASP A 158 12.28 -17.73 7.97
CA ASP A 158 12.41 -19.12 7.63
C ASP A 158 12.18 -19.36 6.13
N TYR A 159 12.98 -20.23 5.55
CA TYR A 159 12.93 -20.57 4.13
C TYR A 159 12.61 -22.03 3.93
N LYS A 160 11.55 -22.35 3.17
CA LYS A 160 11.23 -23.71 2.77
C LYS A 160 11.31 -23.82 1.26
N ASN A 161 12.12 -24.75 0.75
CA ASN A 161 12.34 -24.97 -0.68
C ASN A 161 12.85 -23.74 -1.44
N ILE A 162 13.64 -22.88 -0.80
CA ILE A 162 14.15 -21.61 -1.35
C ILE A 162 15.67 -21.63 -1.43
N ASP A 163 16.18 -21.31 -2.63
CA ASP A 163 17.54 -20.86 -2.84
C ASP A 163 17.60 -19.33 -2.87
N THR A 164 18.62 -18.78 -2.23
CA THR A 164 18.84 -17.33 -2.18
C THR A 164 20.09 -16.94 -2.97
N GLY A 165 19.98 -15.87 -3.75
CA GLY A 165 21.08 -15.25 -4.46
C GLY A 165 21.03 -13.73 -4.35
N PHE A 166 22.06 -13.07 -4.86
CA PHE A 166 22.14 -11.61 -4.89
C PHE A 166 22.46 -11.12 -6.28
N THR A 167 21.88 -9.98 -6.62
CA THR A 167 22.32 -9.11 -7.71
C THR A 167 22.81 -7.80 -7.09
N SER A 168 23.28 -6.85 -7.91
CA SER A 168 23.75 -5.56 -7.38
C SER A 168 22.70 -4.77 -6.60
N LYS A 169 21.40 -5.02 -6.84
CA LYS A 169 20.29 -4.25 -6.24
C LYS A 169 19.19 -5.11 -5.62
N HIS A 170 19.24 -6.45 -5.79
CA HIS A 170 18.16 -7.32 -5.38
C HIS A 170 18.68 -8.56 -4.69
N ARG A 171 17.91 -9.03 -3.72
CA ARG A 171 17.96 -10.40 -3.25
C ARG A 171 17.01 -11.24 -4.10
N LYS A 172 17.56 -12.28 -4.73
CA LYS A 172 16.84 -13.25 -5.55
C LYS A 172 16.41 -14.41 -4.67
N TYR A 173 15.17 -14.86 -4.84
CA TYR A 173 14.64 -16.08 -4.24
C TYR A 173 14.10 -16.97 -5.34
N SER A 174 14.54 -18.22 -5.39
CA SER A 174 14.12 -19.21 -6.38
C SER A 174 13.82 -20.55 -5.73
N LYS A 175 12.98 -21.34 -6.39
CA LYS A 175 12.68 -22.70 -5.94
C LYS A 175 13.91 -23.59 -6.05
N LYS A 176 14.17 -24.41 -5.04
CA LYS A 176 15.16 -25.50 -5.12
C LYS A 176 14.64 -26.66 -5.97
N ASN A 177 13.34 -27.00 -5.76
CA ASN A 177 12.64 -28.07 -6.45
C ASN A 177 11.34 -27.51 -7.04
N GLU A 178 11.17 -27.54 -8.34
CA GLU A 178 10.01 -26.97 -9.05
C GLU A 178 8.67 -27.61 -8.66
N GLY A 179 8.66 -28.92 -8.38
CA GLY A 179 7.45 -29.68 -8.03
C GLY A 179 6.90 -29.46 -6.61
N SER A 180 7.53 -28.60 -5.80
CA SER A 180 7.15 -28.35 -4.41
C SER A 180 6.92 -26.87 -4.13
N PRO A 181 5.96 -26.53 -3.24
CA PRO A 181 5.78 -25.16 -2.79
C PRO A 181 7.06 -24.57 -2.20
N ALA A 182 7.32 -23.31 -2.49
CA ALA A 182 8.46 -22.57 -1.97
C ALA A 182 7.97 -21.35 -1.19
N THR A 183 8.37 -21.24 0.07
CA THR A 183 7.86 -20.21 0.98
C THR A 183 8.98 -19.49 1.71
N ILE A 184 8.74 -18.19 1.95
CA ILE A 184 9.49 -17.34 2.86
C ILE A 184 8.52 -17.00 3.98
N GLU A 185 8.82 -17.37 5.21
CA GLU A 185 8.01 -17.07 6.38
C GLU A 185 8.76 -16.09 7.29
N TYR A 186 8.13 -14.97 7.59
CA TYR A 186 8.61 -13.95 8.51
C TYR A 186 7.80 -14.06 9.80
N THR A 187 8.48 -14.21 10.94
CA THR A 187 7.86 -14.10 12.26
C THR A 187 8.13 -12.70 12.80
N VAL A 188 7.07 -11.99 13.18
CA VAL A 188 7.15 -10.60 13.64
C VAL A 188 6.32 -10.40 14.90
N SER A 189 6.78 -9.53 15.80
CA SER A 189 6.02 -9.12 16.98
C SER A 189 5.18 -7.90 16.64
N VAL A 190 3.86 -8.00 16.78
CA VAL A 190 2.92 -6.94 16.47
C VAL A 190 2.19 -6.47 17.72
N PRO A 191 1.93 -5.17 17.87
CA PRO A 191 1.15 -4.64 18.98
C PRO A 191 -0.35 -4.87 18.77
N GLY A 192 -1.06 -5.03 19.86
CA GLY A 192 -2.52 -5.07 19.86
C GLY A 192 -3.17 -3.72 19.53
N GLY A 193 -4.31 -3.77 18.88
CA GLY A 193 -5.16 -2.61 18.60
C GLY A 193 -4.65 -1.66 17.53
N LYS A 194 -3.53 -1.98 16.84
CA LYS A 194 -2.95 -1.11 15.81
C LYS A 194 -2.99 -1.74 14.42
N PRO A 195 -3.33 -0.97 13.37
CA PRO A 195 -3.24 -1.42 11.99
C PRO A 195 -1.80 -1.74 11.59
N ILE A 196 -1.61 -2.91 10.99
CA ILE A 196 -0.31 -3.40 10.52
C ILE A 196 -0.26 -3.33 9.00
N TYR A 197 0.81 -2.74 8.49
CA TYR A 197 1.06 -2.59 7.06
C TYR A 197 2.37 -3.23 6.65
N MET A 198 2.41 -3.76 5.45
CA MET A 198 3.60 -4.33 4.83
C MET A 198 3.86 -3.64 3.49
N SER A 199 5.11 -3.28 3.25
CA SER A 199 5.59 -2.84 1.94
C SER A 199 6.83 -3.64 1.56
N ILE A 200 6.82 -4.21 0.36
CA ILE A 200 7.95 -4.97 -0.18
C ILE A 200 8.44 -4.25 -1.44
N PRO A 201 9.63 -3.65 -1.41
CA PRO A 201 10.16 -2.94 -2.57
C PRO A 201 10.58 -3.93 -3.66
N THR A 202 10.02 -3.78 -4.86
CA THR A 202 10.43 -4.52 -6.06
C THR A 202 10.23 -3.68 -7.32
N ASP A 203 11.16 -3.77 -8.25
CA ASP A 203 11.05 -3.24 -9.61
C ASP A 203 10.88 -4.37 -10.65
N TYR A 204 10.93 -5.64 -10.21
CA TYR A 204 10.64 -6.84 -10.99
C TYR A 204 9.36 -7.50 -10.49
N PRO A 205 8.18 -7.12 -11.03
CA PRO A 205 6.92 -7.70 -10.57
C PRO A 205 6.87 -9.20 -10.89
N ARG A 206 6.77 -9.98 -9.83
CA ARG A 206 6.61 -11.44 -9.86
C ARG A 206 5.70 -11.84 -8.70
N GLU A 207 4.61 -12.52 -8.99
CA GLU A 207 3.57 -12.77 -8.01
C GLU A 207 3.97 -13.77 -6.93
N CYS A 208 3.55 -13.46 -5.71
CA CYS A 208 3.53 -14.35 -4.56
C CYS A 208 2.11 -14.43 -3.99
N ASN A 209 1.74 -15.59 -3.44
CA ASN A 209 0.59 -15.67 -2.54
C ASN A 209 1.02 -15.19 -1.16
N LEU A 210 0.20 -14.34 -0.55
CA LEU A 210 0.44 -13.81 0.79
C LEU A 210 -0.52 -14.48 1.79
N LYS A 211 0.00 -14.93 2.92
CA LYS A 211 -0.78 -15.44 4.04
C LYS A 211 -0.32 -14.78 5.34
N VAL A 212 -1.26 -14.57 6.26
CA VAL A 212 -0.99 -14.15 7.64
C VAL A 212 -1.58 -15.23 8.56
N ASP A 213 -0.75 -15.86 9.38
CA ASP A 213 -1.11 -17.02 10.22
C ASP A 213 -1.88 -18.11 9.44
N GLY A 214 -1.42 -18.37 8.22
CA GLY A 214 -2.03 -19.34 7.30
C GLY A 214 -3.30 -18.86 6.58
N VAL A 215 -3.87 -17.72 6.93
CA VAL A 215 -5.04 -17.11 6.27
C VAL A 215 -4.59 -16.33 5.04
N SER A 216 -5.19 -16.63 3.88
CA SER A 216 -4.85 -15.93 2.63
C SER A 216 -5.24 -14.45 2.68
N LYS A 217 -4.32 -13.60 2.28
CA LYS A 217 -4.51 -12.15 2.05
C LYS A 217 -4.43 -11.78 0.56
N GLY A 218 -4.50 -12.78 -0.33
CA GLY A 218 -4.42 -12.58 -1.78
C GLY A 218 -3.01 -12.70 -2.33
N THR A 219 -2.73 -11.98 -3.42
CA THR A 219 -1.42 -11.97 -4.09
C THR A 219 -0.70 -10.64 -3.88
N CYS A 220 0.62 -10.69 -3.87
CA CYS A 220 1.48 -9.51 -3.75
C CYS A 220 2.64 -9.57 -4.77
N LEU A 221 3.40 -8.48 -4.87
CA LEU A 221 4.56 -8.32 -5.75
C LEU A 221 4.27 -8.34 -7.26
N GLY A 222 3.03 -8.57 -7.68
CA GLY A 222 2.61 -8.51 -9.07
C GLY A 222 2.54 -7.07 -9.62
N ASN A 223 2.24 -6.94 -10.92
CA ASN A 223 2.05 -5.62 -11.53
C ASN A 223 0.80 -4.89 -11.00
N GLU A 224 -0.28 -5.64 -10.81
CA GLU A 224 -1.60 -5.14 -10.43
C GLU A 224 -1.97 -5.68 -9.03
N THR A 225 -1.06 -5.53 -8.07
CA THR A 225 -1.25 -5.90 -6.68
C THR A 225 -0.96 -4.72 -5.78
N ASP A 226 -1.43 -4.76 -4.56
CA ASP A 226 -1.15 -3.75 -3.56
C ASP A 226 0.34 -3.57 -3.33
N ARG A 227 0.81 -2.33 -3.31
CA ARG A 227 2.20 -1.96 -3.00
C ARG A 227 2.41 -1.80 -1.51
N VAL A 228 1.40 -1.28 -0.83
CA VAL A 228 1.28 -1.32 0.62
C VAL A 228 0.11 -2.22 0.93
N ILE A 229 0.33 -3.24 1.73
CA ILE A 229 -0.63 -4.28 2.04
C ILE A 229 -1.04 -4.13 3.50
N TYR A 230 -2.33 -4.04 3.73
CA TYR A 230 -2.89 -4.10 5.08
C TYR A 230 -2.94 -5.56 5.55
N LEU A 231 -2.26 -5.86 6.66
CA LEU A 231 -2.20 -7.21 7.20
C LEU A 231 -3.31 -7.50 8.22
N GLY A 232 -3.84 -6.47 8.87
CA GLY A 232 -4.91 -6.59 9.87
C GLY A 232 -4.65 -5.76 11.12
N ILE A 233 -5.57 -5.92 12.08
CA ILE A 233 -5.45 -5.46 13.47
C ILE A 233 -5.58 -6.70 14.34
N PHE A 234 -4.77 -6.79 15.38
CA PHE A 234 -4.75 -7.91 16.32
C PHE A 234 -5.20 -7.40 17.69
N ASP A 235 -5.99 -8.20 18.41
CA ASP A 235 -6.63 -7.75 19.68
C ASP A 235 -5.62 -7.47 20.80
N ALA A 236 -4.48 -8.16 20.80
CA ALA A 236 -3.42 -8.04 21.79
C ALA A 236 -2.05 -8.13 21.14
N ASP A 237 -1.01 -7.73 21.88
CA ASP A 237 0.38 -7.96 21.49
C ASP A 237 0.60 -9.45 21.24
N CYS A 238 1.08 -9.79 20.04
CA CYS A 238 1.30 -11.18 19.65
C CYS A 238 2.38 -11.31 18.58
N GLU A 239 2.83 -12.54 18.36
CA GLU A 239 3.66 -12.88 17.22
C GLU A 239 2.76 -13.39 16.09
N ILE A 240 2.99 -12.90 14.88
CA ILE A 240 2.31 -13.37 13.67
C ILE A 240 3.30 -13.91 12.66
N LYS A 241 2.83 -14.77 11.77
CA LYS A 241 3.58 -15.34 10.66
C LYS A 241 3.09 -14.78 9.34
N VAL A 242 3.96 -14.04 8.66
CA VAL A 242 3.70 -13.52 7.31
C VAL A 242 4.41 -14.42 6.31
N THR A 243 3.66 -15.16 5.52
CA THR A 243 4.19 -16.13 4.56
C THR A 243 4.02 -15.64 3.13
N LEU A 244 5.14 -15.56 2.40
CA LEU A 244 5.16 -15.38 0.95
C LEU A 244 5.39 -16.75 0.30
N GLU A 245 4.42 -17.23 -0.46
CA GLU A 245 4.54 -18.45 -1.27
C GLU A 245 4.77 -18.05 -2.72
N LEU A 246 5.90 -18.49 -3.30
CA LEU A 246 6.27 -18.14 -4.66
C LEU A 246 5.29 -18.73 -5.67
N LYS A 247 4.57 -17.85 -6.37
CA LYS A 247 3.74 -18.19 -7.52
C LYS A 247 4.57 -18.14 -8.79
N ASP A 248 5.29 -17.05 -8.99
CA ASP A 248 6.33 -16.90 -10.01
C ASP A 248 7.70 -17.31 -9.47
N ASP A 249 8.59 -17.75 -10.35
CA ASP A 249 9.97 -18.13 -10.02
C ASP A 249 10.96 -17.59 -11.09
N PRO A 250 12.02 -16.90 -10.67
CA PRO A 250 12.31 -16.38 -9.35
C PRO A 250 11.59 -15.07 -9.02
N ILE A 251 11.53 -14.71 -7.72
CA ILE A 251 11.16 -13.38 -7.29
C ILE A 251 12.39 -12.55 -6.91
N TYR A 252 12.25 -11.22 -6.96
CA TYR A 252 13.31 -10.28 -6.64
C TYR A 252 12.79 -9.22 -5.68
N ILE A 253 13.49 -9.02 -4.56
CA ILE A 253 13.20 -7.99 -3.58
C ILE A 253 14.39 -7.04 -3.52
N MET A 254 14.15 -5.73 -3.63
CA MET A 254 15.20 -4.73 -3.59
C MET A 254 15.92 -4.75 -2.23
N THR A 255 17.24 -4.68 -2.28
CA THR A 255 18.06 -4.46 -1.09
C THR A 255 18.45 -3.00 -1.09
N GLY A 256 17.88 -2.21 -0.16
CA GLY A 256 18.14 -0.78 -0.07
C GLY A 256 19.60 -0.45 0.24
N GLN A 257 20.06 0.73 -0.18
CA GLN A 257 21.42 1.21 0.11
C GLN A 257 21.66 1.41 1.61
N HIS A 258 20.59 1.55 2.41
CA HIS A 258 20.62 1.76 3.85
C HIS A 258 20.00 0.61 4.66
N CYS A 259 19.43 -0.40 4.01
CA CYS A 259 18.94 -1.58 4.71
C CYS A 259 20.10 -2.50 5.09
N GLN A 260 20.26 -2.73 6.39
CA GLN A 260 21.06 -3.86 6.84
C GLN A 260 20.57 -5.16 6.18
N PRO A 261 21.42 -6.17 5.94
CA PRO A 261 21.07 -7.40 5.22
C PRO A 261 19.86 -8.17 5.77
N ARG A 262 19.30 -7.75 6.89
CA ARG A 262 18.17 -8.38 7.60
C ARG A 262 16.80 -7.78 7.26
N CYS A 263 16.71 -6.63 6.57
CA CYS A 263 15.43 -5.93 6.34
C CYS A 263 15.09 -5.86 4.86
N THR A 264 14.52 -6.93 4.32
CA THR A 264 13.89 -6.93 2.99
C THR A 264 12.37 -6.70 3.05
N LEU A 265 11.83 -6.56 4.26
CA LEU A 265 10.39 -6.37 4.51
C LEU A 265 10.19 -5.14 5.38
N ASN A 266 9.44 -4.15 4.89
CA ASN A 266 9.03 -3.00 5.68
C ASN A 266 7.67 -3.30 6.31
N LEU A 267 7.69 -3.74 7.55
CA LEU A 267 6.50 -3.90 8.39
C LEU A 267 6.40 -2.70 9.31
N CYS A 268 5.26 -2.05 9.31
CA CYS A 268 5.00 -0.88 10.14
C CYS A 268 3.62 -0.96 10.79
N GLN A 269 3.53 -0.37 11.97
CA GLN A 269 2.28 -0.12 12.68
C GLN A 269 1.96 1.38 12.63
N THR A 270 0.71 1.75 12.78
CA THR A 270 0.37 3.15 13.08
C THR A 270 0.71 3.47 14.53
N THR A 271 1.23 4.63 14.78
CA THR A 271 1.53 5.12 16.14
C THR A 271 0.30 5.67 16.84
#